data_36307efcab32cbacc195761271ce6fab
#
_entry.id   36307efcab32cbacc195761271ce6fab
#
_cell.length_a   1.000
_cell.length_b   1.000
_cell.length_c   1.000
_cell.angle_alpha   90.00
_cell.angle_beta   90.00
_cell.angle_gamma   90.00
#
_symmetry.space_group_name_H-M   'P 1'
#
loop_
_entity.id
_entity.type
_entity.pdbx_description
1 polymer ?
#
loop_
_entity_poly.entity_id
_entity_poly.type
_entity_poly.pdbx_seq_one_letter_code
_entity_poly.pdbx_strand_id
1 'polypeptide(L)'
;MDPINIRDLLDFKKNNDNSNSNTVEPSQEIRKRLVAPGISLGALSPEAHETLSVAMNRIGAKSDSGEGGEDPIRFKPKPNGDNASSKIKQIASGRFGVTAEYLNNCEEIEIKVAQGAKPGEGGQLPGGKVTELIAKLRHSTEGVTLISPPPHHDIYSIEDLAQLIYDLKQINPRAKVCVKLVAQSGIGTVAAGVAKAKADTILISGHNGGTGASPQTSIKYAGLPWELGLSEVHQVLSLNNLRDKVVLRTDGGLKTGKDIVIAAMLGAEEYGIGTASLVAMGCIMVRQCHSNTCPVGVCSQDEKLREKFTGTPQKVINLFSFIADEVREILGSLGFSSLDEVVGRSDLLLSLIHISEPTRP
;
A
#
# COMPACT_ATOMS: atom_id res chain seq x y z
N MET A 1 0.74 16.37 21.49
CA MET A 1 1.30 16.56 20.12
C MET A 1 0.21 17.19 19.28
N ASP A 2 0.56 18.16 18.46
CA ASP A 2 -0.41 18.72 17.52
C ASP A 2 -0.80 17.65 16.49
N PRO A 3 -2.07 17.54 16.13
CA PRO A 3 -2.54 16.55 15.15
C PRO A 3 -1.98 16.87 13.77
N ILE A 4 -1.47 15.85 13.08
CA ILE A 4 -0.89 15.98 11.73
C ILE A 4 -1.83 15.37 10.68
N ASN A 5 -2.59 14.35 11.07
CA ASN A 5 -3.52 13.62 10.20
C ASN A 5 -4.93 13.68 10.76
N ILE A 6 -5.93 13.44 9.93
CA ILE A 6 -7.35 13.40 10.38
C ILE A 6 -7.53 12.35 11.48
N ARG A 7 -6.92 11.19 11.34
CA ARG A 7 -7.02 10.10 12.34
C ARG A 7 -6.43 10.45 13.70
N ASP A 8 -5.52 11.42 13.78
CA ASP A 8 -4.98 11.91 15.05
C ASP A 8 -6.06 12.66 15.88
N LEU A 9 -7.13 13.10 15.22
CA LEU A 9 -8.31 13.72 15.80
C LEU A 9 -9.44 12.72 16.10
N LEU A 10 -9.19 11.44 15.91
CA LEU A 10 -10.16 10.38 16.15
C LEU A 10 -9.73 9.50 17.33
N ASP A 11 -10.72 9.06 18.09
CA ASP A 11 -10.57 8.04 19.15
C ASP A 11 -11.74 7.06 19.09
N PHE A 12 -11.71 6.06 19.94
CA PHE A 12 -12.73 5.02 19.98
C PHE A 12 -13.75 5.31 21.09
N LYS A 13 -15.02 5.07 20.81
CA LYS A 13 -16.04 5.03 21.84
C LYS A 13 -15.82 3.81 22.73
N LYS A 14 -15.63 4.04 24.03
CA LYS A 14 -15.47 2.96 25.00
C LYS A 14 -16.77 2.15 25.09
N ASN A 15 -16.65 0.85 24.94
CA ASN A 15 -17.74 -0.06 25.26
C ASN A 15 -17.61 -0.42 26.75
N ASN A 16 -18.67 -0.18 27.53
CA ASN A 16 -18.66 -0.47 28.96
C ASN A 16 -18.86 -1.95 29.28
N ASP A 17 -19.16 -2.76 28.29
CA ASP A 17 -19.28 -4.21 28.46
C ASP A 17 -17.90 -4.85 28.44
N ASN A 18 -17.47 -5.35 29.60
CA ASN A 18 -16.25 -6.12 29.78
C ASN A 18 -16.30 -7.41 28.93
N SER A 19 -15.86 -7.33 27.68
CA SER A 19 -15.71 -8.53 26.85
C SER A 19 -14.32 -9.15 27.08
N ASN A 20 -14.32 -10.46 27.20
CA ASN A 20 -13.13 -11.26 27.42
C ASN A 20 -12.14 -11.13 26.26
N SER A 21 -10.99 -10.50 26.46
CA SER A 21 -9.87 -10.39 25.51
C SER A 21 -9.35 -11.75 24.97
N ASN A 22 -9.79 -12.85 25.56
CA ASN A 22 -9.36 -14.20 25.17
C ASN A 22 -10.01 -14.74 23.89
N THR A 23 -10.98 -14.06 23.33
CA THR A 23 -11.73 -14.48 22.12
C THR A 23 -11.32 -13.74 20.85
N VAL A 24 -10.39 -12.79 20.92
CA VAL A 24 -9.97 -12.01 19.76
C VAL A 24 -9.13 -12.86 18.81
N GLU A 25 -9.35 -12.70 17.50
CA GLU A 25 -8.61 -13.40 16.44
C GLU A 25 -7.09 -13.33 16.65
N PRO A 26 -6.34 -14.38 16.29
CA PRO A 26 -4.89 -14.39 16.50
C PRO A 26 -4.18 -13.36 15.62
N SER A 27 -3.09 -12.78 16.13
CA SER A 27 -2.26 -11.81 15.39
C SER A 27 -1.79 -12.35 14.02
N GLN A 28 -1.67 -13.68 13.86
CA GLN A 28 -1.33 -14.32 12.60
C GLN A 28 -2.40 -14.07 11.51
N GLU A 29 -3.69 -14.06 11.88
CA GLU A 29 -4.78 -13.78 10.93
C GLU A 29 -4.83 -12.29 10.59
N ILE A 30 -4.64 -11.43 11.57
CA ILE A 30 -4.55 -9.96 11.37
C ILE A 30 -3.40 -9.63 10.41
N ARG A 31 -2.22 -10.25 10.57
CA ARG A 31 -1.05 -10.02 9.70
C ARG A 31 -1.31 -10.32 8.22
N LYS A 32 -2.19 -11.27 7.89
CA LYS A 32 -2.54 -11.60 6.50
C LYS A 32 -3.24 -10.47 5.77
N ARG A 33 -3.82 -9.52 6.50
CA ARG A 33 -4.49 -8.32 5.97
C ARG A 33 -3.53 -7.14 5.78
N LEU A 34 -2.30 -7.25 6.29
CA LEU A 34 -1.28 -6.22 6.17
C LEU A 34 -0.50 -6.41 4.87
N VAL A 35 -0.23 -5.30 4.18
CA VAL A 35 0.44 -5.29 2.88
C VAL A 35 1.65 -4.35 2.94
N ALA A 36 2.78 -4.78 2.41
CA ALA A 36 3.84 -3.86 2.03
C ALA A 36 3.51 -3.30 0.65
N PRO A 37 3.06 -2.03 0.53
CA PRO A 37 2.57 -1.46 -0.71
C PRO A 37 3.67 -1.25 -1.74
N GLY A 38 3.30 -1.00 -2.99
CA GLY A 38 4.19 -0.92 -4.13
C GLY A 38 5.32 0.10 -3.98
N ILE A 39 6.54 -0.40 -3.89
CA ILE A 39 7.78 0.38 -3.92
C ILE A 39 8.72 -0.32 -4.89
N SER A 40 8.98 0.30 -6.03
CA SER A 40 9.65 -0.37 -7.14
C SER A 40 11.12 -0.73 -6.86
N LEU A 41 11.57 -1.84 -7.45
CA LEU A 41 12.99 -2.10 -7.63
C LEU A 41 13.60 -1.02 -8.55
N GLY A 42 14.65 -0.40 -8.08
CA GLY A 42 15.21 0.82 -8.66
C GLY A 42 14.95 2.04 -7.77
N ALA A 43 13.75 2.23 -7.25
CA ALA A 43 13.50 3.16 -6.14
C ALA A 43 14.14 2.61 -4.86
N LEU A 44 13.90 1.34 -4.51
CA LEU A 44 14.65 0.60 -3.50
C LEU A 44 15.90 -0.05 -4.08
N SER A 45 16.88 -0.30 -3.22
CA SER A 45 17.98 -1.21 -3.53
C SER A 45 17.46 -2.65 -3.70
N PRO A 46 18.15 -3.50 -4.45
CA PRO A 46 17.77 -4.91 -4.58
C PRO A 46 17.65 -5.62 -3.23
N GLU A 47 18.56 -5.34 -2.29
CA GLU A 47 18.60 -5.93 -0.96
C GLU A 47 17.36 -5.54 -0.13
N ALA A 48 16.98 -4.26 -0.14
CA ALA A 48 15.82 -3.77 0.59
C ALA A 48 14.51 -4.31 0.00
N HIS A 49 14.40 -4.34 -1.32
CA HIS A 49 13.21 -4.85 -2.02
C HIS A 49 13.02 -6.34 -1.76
N GLU A 50 14.09 -7.12 -1.80
CA GLU A 50 14.05 -8.56 -1.53
C GLU A 50 13.73 -8.86 -0.06
N THR A 51 14.40 -8.15 0.86
CA THR A 51 14.17 -8.27 2.31
C THR A 51 12.70 -8.09 2.66
N LEU A 52 12.05 -7.09 2.05
CA LEU A 52 10.64 -6.83 2.27
C LEU A 52 9.76 -7.98 1.79
N SER A 53 10.00 -8.48 0.57
CA SER A 53 9.22 -9.60 0.02
C SER A 53 9.39 -10.89 0.83
N VAL A 54 10.62 -11.22 1.23
CA VAL A 54 10.90 -12.39 2.07
C VAL A 54 10.19 -12.28 3.42
N ALA A 55 10.24 -11.11 4.06
CA ALA A 55 9.57 -10.88 5.34
C ALA A 55 8.07 -11.13 5.26
N MET A 56 7.42 -10.52 4.25
CA MET A 56 5.98 -10.62 4.07
C MET A 56 5.54 -12.05 3.73
N ASN A 57 6.30 -12.76 2.90
CA ASN A 57 6.03 -14.16 2.59
C ASN A 57 6.12 -15.06 3.82
N ARG A 58 7.12 -14.86 4.70
CA ARG A 58 7.28 -15.64 5.93
C ARG A 58 6.11 -15.51 6.90
N ILE A 59 5.45 -14.36 6.93
CA ILE A 59 4.29 -14.13 7.83
C ILE A 59 2.94 -14.36 7.16
N GLY A 60 2.92 -14.84 5.91
CA GLY A 60 1.69 -15.09 5.16
C GLY A 60 1.00 -13.84 4.61
N ALA A 61 1.64 -12.67 4.76
CA ALA A 61 1.17 -11.39 4.24
C ALA A 61 1.58 -11.19 2.77
N LYS A 62 1.32 -10.00 2.21
CA LYS A 62 1.62 -9.67 0.82
C LYS A 62 2.63 -8.52 0.73
N SER A 63 3.55 -8.59 -0.24
CA SER A 63 4.33 -7.46 -0.71
C SER A 63 3.98 -7.16 -2.16
N ASP A 64 4.06 -5.90 -2.52
CA ASP A 64 3.85 -5.42 -3.89
C ASP A 64 5.21 -5.06 -4.50
N SER A 65 5.47 -5.57 -5.71
CA SER A 65 6.71 -5.32 -6.45
C SER A 65 6.95 -3.84 -6.78
N GLY A 66 5.91 -3.02 -6.79
CA GLY A 66 5.92 -1.69 -7.40
C GLY A 66 6.10 -1.77 -8.92
N GLU A 67 6.03 -0.62 -9.58
CA GLU A 67 6.28 -0.52 -11.02
C GLU A 67 7.75 -0.79 -11.36
N GLY A 68 8.00 -1.53 -12.42
CA GLY A 68 9.37 -1.76 -12.90
C GLY A 68 9.79 -3.21 -13.03
N GLY A 69 8.85 -4.12 -12.85
CA GLY A 69 9.10 -5.55 -12.95
C GLY A 69 9.80 -6.13 -11.72
N GLU A 70 10.17 -7.38 -11.83
CA GLU A 70 10.91 -8.11 -10.80
C GLU A 70 11.80 -9.15 -11.48
N ASP A 71 12.98 -9.40 -10.92
CA ASP A 71 13.92 -10.36 -11.48
C ASP A 71 13.33 -11.78 -11.45
N PRO A 72 13.23 -12.49 -12.59
CA PRO A 72 12.67 -13.84 -12.65
C PRO A 72 13.39 -14.87 -11.76
N ILE A 73 14.63 -14.63 -11.38
CA ILE A 73 15.35 -15.49 -10.43
C ILE A 73 14.63 -15.57 -9.07
N ARG A 74 13.87 -14.53 -8.72
CA ARG A 74 13.11 -14.44 -7.47
C ARG A 74 11.83 -15.26 -7.47
N PHE A 75 11.37 -15.72 -8.64
CA PHE A 75 10.16 -16.54 -8.76
C PHE A 75 10.40 -17.99 -8.32
N LYS A 76 11.65 -18.36 -8.09
CA LYS A 76 12.02 -19.66 -7.54
C LYS A 76 12.42 -19.51 -6.06
N PRO A 77 12.02 -20.47 -5.21
CA PRO A 77 12.47 -20.47 -3.82
C PRO A 77 14.00 -20.50 -3.74
N LYS A 78 14.54 -19.79 -2.75
CA LYS A 78 15.96 -19.80 -2.43
C LYS A 78 16.38 -21.15 -1.82
N PRO A 79 17.70 -21.49 -1.81
CA PRO A 79 18.20 -22.74 -1.20
C PRO A 79 17.82 -22.90 0.29
N ASN A 80 17.63 -21.81 1.01
CA ASN A 80 17.20 -21.81 2.41
C ASN A 80 15.68 -21.92 2.59
N GLY A 81 14.92 -22.11 1.52
CA GLY A 81 13.46 -22.21 1.50
C GLY A 81 12.71 -20.88 1.47
N ASP A 82 13.39 -19.74 1.50
CA ASP A 82 12.73 -18.42 1.40
C ASP A 82 12.15 -18.17 0.01
N ASN A 83 10.98 -17.57 -0.02
CA ASN A 83 10.39 -17.03 -1.22
C ASN A 83 10.63 -15.50 -1.28
N ALA A 84 11.33 -15.05 -2.31
CA ALA A 84 11.65 -13.64 -2.54
C ALA A 84 10.72 -12.97 -3.56
N SER A 85 9.78 -13.71 -4.17
CA SER A 85 8.81 -13.16 -5.12
C SER A 85 7.75 -12.34 -4.39
N SER A 86 7.47 -11.16 -4.89
CA SER A 86 6.34 -10.36 -4.41
C SER A 86 5.03 -10.99 -4.83
N LYS A 87 4.07 -11.16 -3.90
CA LYS A 87 2.77 -11.74 -4.20
C LYS A 87 1.89 -10.85 -5.06
N ILE A 88 2.07 -9.53 -4.95
CA ILE A 88 1.39 -8.53 -5.77
C ILE A 88 2.36 -8.04 -6.84
N LYS A 89 1.93 -8.06 -8.10
CA LYS A 89 2.69 -7.53 -9.24
C LYS A 89 2.00 -6.28 -9.77
N GLN A 90 2.69 -5.14 -9.69
CA GLN A 90 2.13 -3.86 -10.11
C GLN A 90 2.38 -3.60 -11.59
N ILE A 91 1.38 -3.07 -12.28
CA ILE A 91 1.46 -2.52 -13.62
C ILE A 91 1.07 -1.04 -13.59
N ALA A 92 1.92 -0.19 -14.15
CA ALA A 92 1.67 1.24 -14.29
C ALA A 92 1.59 1.61 -15.77
N SER A 93 1.29 2.87 -16.11
CA SER A 93 1.11 3.28 -17.50
C SER A 93 2.36 3.06 -18.36
N GLY A 94 3.56 3.17 -17.80
CA GLY A 94 4.83 2.91 -18.49
C GLY A 94 5.10 1.44 -18.82
N ARG A 95 4.35 0.49 -18.23
CA ARG A 95 4.49 -0.98 -18.45
C ARG A 95 5.93 -1.50 -18.26
N PHE A 96 6.78 -0.82 -17.50
CA PHE A 96 8.17 -1.22 -17.31
C PHE A 96 8.30 -2.60 -16.65
N GLY A 97 8.96 -3.52 -17.34
CA GLY A 97 9.22 -4.87 -16.84
C GLY A 97 7.98 -5.79 -16.79
N VAL A 98 6.86 -5.39 -17.38
CA VAL A 98 5.64 -6.20 -17.43
C VAL A 98 5.78 -7.23 -18.56
N THR A 99 5.84 -8.51 -18.17
CA THR A 99 5.87 -9.66 -19.07
C THR A 99 4.83 -10.68 -18.65
N ALA A 100 4.49 -11.62 -19.54
CA ALA A 100 3.58 -12.71 -19.19
C ALA A 100 4.13 -13.57 -18.04
N GLU A 101 5.45 -13.81 -18.01
CA GLU A 101 6.11 -14.51 -16.91
C GLU A 101 5.93 -13.78 -15.59
N TYR A 102 6.17 -12.47 -15.57
CA TYR A 102 5.97 -11.62 -14.39
C TYR A 102 4.53 -11.72 -13.88
N LEU A 103 3.53 -11.55 -14.76
CA LEU A 103 2.11 -11.58 -14.40
C LEU A 103 1.61 -12.97 -13.96
N ASN A 104 2.25 -14.06 -14.46
CA ASN A 104 1.88 -15.42 -14.04
C ASN A 104 2.49 -15.84 -12.68
N ASN A 105 3.47 -15.08 -12.17
CA ASN A 105 4.14 -15.38 -10.89
C ASN A 105 3.63 -14.51 -9.73
N CYS A 106 2.30 -14.32 -9.63
CA CYS A 106 1.67 -13.55 -8.54
C CYS A 106 0.33 -14.14 -8.11
N GLU A 107 -0.11 -13.70 -6.94
CA GLU A 107 -1.45 -13.95 -6.39
C GLU A 107 -2.40 -12.80 -6.72
N GLU A 108 -1.85 -11.60 -7.00
CA GLU A 108 -2.63 -10.39 -7.29
C GLU A 108 -1.88 -9.49 -8.28
N ILE A 109 -2.62 -8.88 -9.20
CA ILE A 109 -2.11 -7.88 -10.14
C ILE A 109 -2.70 -6.53 -9.74
N GLU A 110 -1.83 -5.53 -9.51
CA GLU A 110 -2.28 -4.18 -9.16
C GLU A 110 -2.13 -3.23 -10.36
N ILE A 111 -3.26 -2.71 -10.85
CA ILE A 111 -3.30 -1.64 -11.85
C ILE A 111 -3.11 -0.32 -11.14
N LYS A 112 -1.96 0.32 -11.31
CA LYS A 112 -1.64 1.61 -10.71
C LYS A 112 -2.12 2.74 -11.62
N VAL A 113 -3.24 3.37 -11.29
CA VAL A 113 -3.74 4.53 -12.03
C VAL A 113 -2.92 5.79 -11.70
N ALA A 114 -2.63 6.02 -10.42
CA ALA A 114 -1.84 7.16 -9.93
C ALA A 114 -1.20 6.86 -8.56
N GLN A 115 -0.48 7.84 -8.02
CA GLN A 115 0.12 7.82 -6.68
C GLN A 115 -0.50 8.89 -5.79
N GLY A 116 -0.82 8.57 -4.54
CA GLY A 116 -1.49 9.47 -3.61
C GLY A 116 -0.73 10.78 -3.35
N ALA A 117 0.59 10.74 -3.24
CA ALA A 117 1.41 11.92 -2.95
C ALA A 117 1.56 12.88 -4.15
N LYS A 118 1.36 12.41 -5.38
CA LYS A 118 1.54 13.19 -6.60
C LYS A 118 0.59 12.74 -7.71
N PRO A 119 -0.71 12.92 -7.54
CA PRO A 119 -1.72 12.33 -8.39
C PRO A 119 -1.63 12.76 -9.87
N GLY A 120 -1.12 13.93 -10.15
CA GLY A 120 -0.98 14.46 -11.51
C GLY A 120 0.41 14.36 -12.13
N GLU A 121 1.43 13.85 -11.41
CA GLU A 121 2.83 13.85 -11.87
C GLU A 121 3.31 12.51 -12.42
N GLY A 122 2.71 11.40 -11.97
CA GLY A 122 3.10 10.04 -12.34
C GLY A 122 4.35 9.50 -11.67
N GLY A 123 4.73 8.27 -12.05
CA GLY A 123 5.93 7.60 -11.60
C GLY A 123 7.18 8.11 -12.33
N GLN A 124 8.30 8.22 -11.60
CA GLN A 124 9.58 8.62 -12.17
C GLN A 124 10.72 7.85 -11.53
N LEU A 125 11.68 7.41 -12.35
CA LEU A 125 12.97 6.90 -11.89
C LEU A 125 14.08 7.71 -12.55
N PRO A 126 14.89 8.46 -11.77
CA PRO A 126 15.99 9.25 -12.30
C PRO A 126 17.05 8.38 -13.00
N GLY A 127 17.65 8.87 -14.10
CA GLY A 127 18.63 8.14 -14.89
C GLY A 127 19.81 7.59 -14.07
N GLY A 128 20.29 8.34 -13.06
CA GLY A 128 21.35 7.87 -12.16
C GLY A 128 21.00 6.63 -11.30
N LYS A 129 19.73 6.20 -11.29
CA LYS A 129 19.28 4.95 -10.68
C LYS A 129 19.01 3.83 -11.68
N VAL A 130 19.05 4.15 -12.97
CA VAL A 130 18.83 3.16 -14.05
C VAL A 130 20.17 2.52 -14.38
N THR A 131 20.58 1.56 -13.56
CA THR A 131 21.76 0.72 -13.78
C THR A 131 21.48 -0.31 -14.85
N GLU A 132 22.49 -1.04 -15.32
CA GLU A 132 22.35 -2.14 -16.28
C GLU A 132 21.27 -3.15 -15.84
N LEU A 133 21.27 -3.57 -14.57
CA LEU A 133 20.24 -4.45 -14.02
C LEU A 133 18.84 -3.86 -14.14
N ILE A 134 18.66 -2.60 -13.73
CA ILE A 134 17.35 -1.93 -13.78
C ILE A 134 16.90 -1.71 -15.21
N ALA A 135 17.81 -1.33 -16.11
CA ALA A 135 17.53 -1.16 -17.53
C ALA A 135 17.06 -2.48 -18.16
N LYS A 136 17.76 -3.59 -17.88
CA LYS A 136 17.37 -4.92 -18.33
C LYS A 136 15.97 -5.32 -17.84
N LEU A 137 15.71 -5.16 -16.55
CA LEU A 137 14.40 -5.53 -15.94
C LEU A 137 13.25 -4.68 -16.47
N ARG A 138 13.51 -3.42 -16.79
CA ARG A 138 12.49 -2.47 -17.28
C ARG A 138 12.39 -2.42 -18.80
N HIS A 139 13.16 -3.21 -19.51
CA HIS A 139 13.27 -3.18 -20.99
C HIS A 139 13.55 -1.76 -21.50
N SER A 140 14.55 -1.11 -20.93
CA SER A 140 14.91 0.28 -21.18
C SER A 140 16.43 0.44 -21.37
N THR A 141 16.89 1.68 -21.51
CA THR A 141 18.31 2.02 -21.68
C THR A 141 18.90 2.50 -20.36
N GLU A 142 20.11 2.03 -20.03
CA GLU A 142 20.87 2.47 -18.87
C GLU A 142 21.12 3.99 -18.89
N GLY A 143 21.04 4.61 -17.71
CA GLY A 143 21.29 6.04 -17.52
C GLY A 143 20.16 6.96 -17.99
N VAL A 144 19.12 6.45 -18.63
CA VAL A 144 17.99 7.25 -19.11
C VAL A 144 16.91 7.34 -18.05
N THR A 145 16.44 8.57 -17.77
CA THR A 145 15.31 8.78 -16.84
C THR A 145 14.03 8.13 -17.38
N LEU A 146 13.36 7.34 -16.54
CA LEU A 146 12.14 6.63 -16.90
C LEU A 146 10.94 7.35 -16.28
N ILE A 147 9.92 7.59 -17.09
CA ILE A 147 8.66 8.26 -16.68
C ILE A 147 7.49 7.32 -16.97
N SER A 148 6.63 7.17 -15.96
CA SER A 148 5.35 6.47 -16.07
C SER A 148 4.25 7.51 -15.87
N PRO A 149 3.72 8.11 -16.96
CA PRO A 149 2.79 9.22 -16.84
C PRO A 149 1.44 8.81 -16.24
N PRO A 150 0.76 9.71 -15.52
CA PRO A 150 -0.61 9.54 -15.09
C PRO A 150 -1.57 10.22 -16.09
N PRO A 151 -2.79 9.73 -16.24
CA PRO A 151 -3.23 8.36 -15.99
C PRO A 151 -2.66 7.38 -17.01
N HIS A 152 -3.11 6.13 -17.01
CA HIS A 152 -2.76 5.21 -18.09
C HIS A 152 -3.17 5.79 -19.44
N HIS A 153 -2.28 5.78 -20.45
CA HIS A 153 -2.53 6.32 -21.79
C HIS A 153 -3.62 5.58 -22.56
N ASP A 154 -3.91 4.36 -22.21
CA ASP A 154 -4.85 3.44 -22.84
C ASP A 154 -6.14 3.28 -22.06
N ILE A 155 -6.36 4.07 -21.01
CA ILE A 155 -7.57 4.07 -20.18
C ILE A 155 -8.19 5.46 -20.21
N TYR A 156 -9.22 5.63 -21.02
CA TYR A 156 -9.99 6.88 -21.17
C TYR A 156 -11.40 6.76 -20.60
N SER A 157 -11.86 5.54 -20.36
CA SER A 157 -13.18 5.25 -19.84
C SER A 157 -13.14 4.05 -18.88
N ILE A 158 -14.26 3.81 -18.20
CA ILE A 158 -14.42 2.63 -17.33
C ILE A 158 -14.44 1.33 -18.15
N GLU A 159 -14.87 1.39 -19.40
CA GLU A 159 -14.89 0.27 -20.33
C GLU A 159 -13.48 -0.17 -20.71
N ASP A 160 -12.58 0.79 -20.95
CA ASP A 160 -11.16 0.51 -21.21
C ASP A 160 -10.51 -0.18 -20.00
N LEU A 161 -10.83 0.29 -18.79
CA LEU A 161 -10.36 -0.35 -17.56
C LEU A 161 -10.94 -1.76 -17.42
N ALA A 162 -12.22 -1.96 -17.73
CA ALA A 162 -12.85 -3.28 -17.70
C ALA A 162 -12.20 -4.24 -18.70
N GLN A 163 -11.82 -3.76 -19.88
CA GLN A 163 -11.07 -4.55 -20.87
C GLN A 163 -9.71 -4.94 -20.33
N LEU A 164 -8.96 -4.00 -19.73
CA LEU A 164 -7.65 -4.31 -19.13
C LEU A 164 -7.76 -5.34 -18.01
N ILE A 165 -8.76 -5.20 -17.12
CA ILE A 165 -9.02 -6.18 -16.06
C ILE A 165 -9.30 -7.55 -16.66
N TYR A 166 -10.13 -7.61 -17.70
CA TYR A 166 -10.44 -8.85 -18.39
C TYR A 166 -9.19 -9.50 -18.98
N ASP A 167 -8.37 -8.73 -19.70
CA ASP A 167 -7.14 -9.22 -20.35
C ASP A 167 -6.15 -9.77 -19.32
N LEU A 168 -5.97 -9.08 -18.19
CA LEU A 168 -5.10 -9.55 -17.11
C LEU A 168 -5.61 -10.85 -16.50
N LYS A 169 -6.92 -11.00 -16.32
CA LYS A 169 -7.53 -12.25 -15.86
C LYS A 169 -7.42 -13.39 -16.89
N GLN A 170 -7.29 -13.08 -18.19
CA GLN A 170 -6.96 -14.11 -19.19
C GLN A 170 -5.50 -14.57 -19.11
N ILE A 171 -4.57 -13.64 -18.82
CA ILE A 171 -3.14 -13.96 -18.65
C ILE A 171 -2.92 -14.80 -17.39
N ASN A 172 -3.51 -14.42 -16.26
CA ASN A 172 -3.44 -15.15 -15.00
C ASN A 172 -4.84 -15.30 -14.38
N PRO A 173 -5.60 -16.34 -14.73
CA PRO A 173 -6.97 -16.53 -14.21
C PRO A 173 -7.05 -16.77 -12.69
N ARG A 174 -5.94 -17.09 -12.04
CA ARG A 174 -5.88 -17.34 -10.59
C ARG A 174 -5.61 -16.06 -9.78
N ALA A 175 -5.04 -15.06 -10.43
CA ALA A 175 -4.71 -13.81 -9.75
C ALA A 175 -5.94 -12.93 -9.55
N LYS A 176 -6.04 -12.31 -8.39
CA LYS A 176 -6.96 -11.19 -8.16
C LYS A 176 -6.46 -9.96 -8.92
N VAL A 177 -7.37 -9.06 -9.30
CA VAL A 177 -7.01 -7.78 -9.90
C VAL A 177 -7.41 -6.66 -8.94
N CYS A 178 -6.40 -5.90 -8.51
CA CYS A 178 -6.55 -4.69 -7.72
C CYS A 178 -6.46 -3.47 -8.63
N VAL A 179 -7.29 -2.46 -8.36
CA VAL A 179 -7.16 -1.14 -9.00
C VAL A 179 -6.79 -0.11 -7.94
N LYS A 180 -5.59 0.49 -8.08
CA LYS A 180 -5.11 1.53 -7.20
C LYS A 180 -5.58 2.89 -7.67
N LEU A 181 -6.43 3.51 -6.87
CA LEU A 181 -6.94 4.86 -7.00
C LEU A 181 -6.30 5.78 -5.96
N VAL A 182 -6.45 7.09 -6.12
CA VAL A 182 -6.01 8.07 -5.13
C VAL A 182 -7.20 8.75 -4.48
N ALA A 183 -7.05 9.12 -3.21
CA ALA A 183 -8.05 9.89 -2.49
C ALA A 183 -8.23 11.27 -3.16
N GLN A 184 -9.43 11.53 -3.63
CA GLN A 184 -9.86 12.80 -4.23
C GLN A 184 -11.37 12.94 -4.10
N SER A 185 -11.89 14.14 -4.26
CA SER A 185 -13.35 14.38 -4.30
C SER A 185 -13.98 13.63 -5.48
N GLY A 186 -15.09 12.94 -5.24
CA GLY A 186 -15.81 12.17 -6.26
C GLY A 186 -15.21 10.77 -6.53
N ILE A 187 -14.19 10.33 -5.77
CA ILE A 187 -13.55 9.04 -5.97
C ILE A 187 -14.52 7.86 -5.76
N GLY A 188 -15.56 8.04 -4.96
CA GLY A 188 -16.61 7.04 -4.77
C GLY A 188 -17.31 6.65 -6.06
N THR A 189 -17.58 7.61 -6.95
CA THR A 189 -18.17 7.34 -8.27
C THR A 189 -17.24 6.53 -9.16
N VAL A 190 -15.94 6.87 -9.15
CA VAL A 190 -14.91 6.11 -9.88
C VAL A 190 -14.84 4.69 -9.35
N ALA A 191 -14.80 4.53 -8.01
CA ALA A 191 -14.75 3.22 -7.37
C ALA A 191 -15.98 2.34 -7.68
N ALA A 192 -17.17 2.94 -7.77
CA ALA A 192 -18.38 2.22 -8.19
C ALA A 192 -18.25 1.71 -9.65
N GLY A 193 -17.65 2.50 -10.54
CA GLY A 193 -17.30 2.05 -11.89
C GLY A 193 -16.30 0.90 -11.89
N VAL A 194 -15.24 1.00 -11.09
CA VAL A 194 -14.20 -0.03 -10.94
C VAL A 194 -14.80 -1.35 -10.39
N ALA A 195 -15.69 -1.28 -9.41
CA ALA A 195 -16.39 -2.46 -8.90
C ALA A 195 -17.26 -3.12 -9.97
N LYS A 196 -17.97 -2.32 -10.79
CA LYS A 196 -18.75 -2.82 -11.94
C LYS A 196 -17.86 -3.40 -13.03
N ALA A 197 -16.65 -2.89 -13.21
CA ALA A 197 -15.63 -3.42 -14.12
C ALA A 197 -15.00 -4.75 -13.61
N LYS A 198 -15.49 -5.29 -12.48
CA LYS A 198 -15.08 -6.57 -11.88
C LYS A 198 -13.64 -6.62 -11.38
N ALA A 199 -13.13 -5.53 -10.86
CA ALA A 199 -11.96 -5.57 -9.98
C ALA A 199 -12.29 -6.38 -8.71
N ASP A 200 -11.31 -7.10 -8.17
CA ASP A 200 -11.47 -7.87 -6.93
C ASP A 200 -11.12 -7.01 -5.71
N THR A 201 -10.19 -6.07 -5.87
CA THR A 201 -9.75 -5.16 -4.81
C THR A 201 -9.69 -3.72 -5.34
N ILE A 202 -10.04 -2.77 -4.50
CA ILE A 202 -9.84 -1.34 -4.76
C ILE A 202 -8.94 -0.78 -3.66
N LEU A 203 -7.78 -0.23 -4.07
CA LEU A 203 -6.87 0.44 -3.15
C LEU A 203 -7.09 1.96 -3.23
N ILE A 204 -7.39 2.59 -2.10
CA ILE A 204 -7.47 4.05 -1.97
C ILE A 204 -6.19 4.56 -1.31
N SER A 205 -5.36 5.24 -2.08
CA SER A 205 -4.06 5.76 -1.64
C SER A 205 -4.17 7.21 -1.19
N GLY A 206 -3.70 7.51 0.02
CA GLY A 206 -3.67 8.87 0.56
C GLY A 206 -2.42 9.66 0.15
N HIS A 207 -2.41 10.98 0.47
CA HIS A 207 -1.35 11.93 0.11
C HIS A 207 0.06 11.53 0.60
N ASN A 208 0.18 10.67 1.59
CA ASN A 208 1.46 10.13 2.05
C ASN A 208 1.91 8.85 1.29
N GLY A 209 1.11 8.38 0.33
CA GLY A 209 1.42 7.19 -0.47
C GLY A 209 2.32 7.50 -1.67
N GLY A 210 3.50 6.86 -1.75
CA GLY A 210 4.44 7.03 -2.87
C GLY A 210 5.34 8.27 -2.75
N THR A 211 5.81 8.59 -1.54
CA THR A 211 6.53 9.84 -1.22
C THR A 211 8.05 9.83 -1.48
N GLY A 212 8.66 8.69 -1.78
CA GLY A 212 10.13 8.57 -1.82
C GLY A 212 10.83 9.53 -2.77
N ALA A 213 10.30 9.75 -3.97
CA ALA A 213 10.87 10.63 -4.98
C ALA A 213 10.02 11.90 -5.23
N SER A 214 9.01 12.17 -4.40
CA SER A 214 8.13 13.31 -4.57
C SER A 214 8.72 14.59 -3.98
N PRO A 215 8.58 15.75 -4.65
CA PRO A 215 8.95 17.04 -4.07
C PRO A 215 8.07 17.35 -2.85
N GLN A 216 8.61 18.13 -1.91
CA GLN A 216 7.90 18.48 -0.66
C GLN A 216 6.60 19.23 -0.90
N THR A 217 6.53 20.03 -1.96
CA THR A 217 5.33 20.76 -2.36
C THR A 217 4.20 19.79 -2.78
N SER A 218 4.51 18.74 -3.54
CA SER A 218 3.52 17.73 -3.93
C SER A 218 3.00 16.99 -2.70
N ILE A 219 3.87 16.53 -1.81
CA ILE A 219 3.49 15.80 -0.59
C ILE A 219 2.55 16.64 0.28
N LYS A 220 2.80 17.96 0.36
CA LYS A 220 2.01 18.86 1.21
C LYS A 220 0.66 19.25 0.61
N TYR A 221 0.58 19.40 -0.73
CA TYR A 221 -0.51 20.17 -1.35
C TYR A 221 -1.25 19.44 -2.48
N ALA A 222 -0.70 18.37 -3.04
CA ALA A 222 -1.29 17.75 -4.23
C ALA A 222 -2.33 16.69 -3.95
N GLY A 223 -2.17 15.89 -2.89
CA GLY A 223 -3.05 14.78 -2.56
C GLY A 223 -3.97 15.05 -1.37
N LEU A 224 -4.98 14.20 -1.20
CA LEU A 224 -5.90 14.22 -0.06
C LEU A 224 -5.59 13.08 0.93
N PRO A 225 -5.99 13.22 2.21
CA PRO A 225 -5.92 12.15 3.19
C PRO A 225 -6.76 10.95 2.76
N TRP A 226 -6.24 9.73 2.99
CA TRP A 226 -6.96 8.50 2.66
C TRP A 226 -8.28 8.37 3.45
N GLU A 227 -8.35 8.94 4.63
CA GLU A 227 -9.54 8.92 5.49
C GLU A 227 -10.77 9.47 4.77
N LEU A 228 -10.62 10.55 4.00
CA LEU A 228 -11.70 11.14 3.21
C LEU A 228 -12.07 10.24 2.03
N GLY A 229 -11.09 9.82 1.24
CA GLY A 229 -11.34 9.01 0.04
C GLY A 229 -11.92 7.63 0.37
N LEU A 230 -11.38 6.97 1.41
CA LEU A 230 -11.87 5.66 1.85
C LEU A 230 -13.31 5.74 2.36
N SER A 231 -13.62 6.72 3.20
CA SER A 231 -14.98 6.92 3.72
C SER A 231 -15.98 7.18 2.60
N GLU A 232 -15.65 8.04 1.62
CA GLU A 232 -16.49 8.30 0.46
C GLU A 232 -16.73 7.02 -0.35
N VAL A 233 -15.67 6.26 -0.64
CA VAL A 233 -15.76 5.00 -1.41
C VAL A 233 -16.63 3.98 -0.69
N HIS A 234 -16.40 3.77 0.61
CA HIS A 234 -17.18 2.83 1.39
C HIS A 234 -18.67 3.17 1.36
N GLN A 235 -19.03 4.45 1.56
CA GLN A 235 -20.41 4.91 1.52
C GLN A 235 -21.05 4.75 0.13
N VAL A 236 -20.37 5.17 -0.93
CA VAL A 236 -20.91 5.08 -2.29
C VAL A 236 -21.10 3.62 -2.72
N LEU A 237 -20.14 2.74 -2.41
CA LEU A 237 -20.29 1.30 -2.70
C LEU A 237 -21.45 0.68 -1.92
N SER A 238 -21.62 1.06 -0.65
CA SER A 238 -22.72 0.56 0.20
C SER A 238 -24.08 1.01 -0.33
N LEU A 239 -24.23 2.30 -0.67
CA LEU A 239 -25.46 2.86 -1.25
C LEU A 239 -25.86 2.23 -2.58
N ASN A 240 -24.88 1.71 -3.34
CA ASN A 240 -25.11 1.09 -4.64
C ASN A 240 -25.13 -0.44 -4.60
N ASN A 241 -25.11 -1.07 -3.43
CA ASN A 241 -25.05 -2.54 -3.26
C ASN A 241 -23.83 -3.17 -3.99
N LEU A 242 -22.68 -2.50 -3.92
CA LEU A 242 -21.43 -2.94 -4.53
C LEU A 242 -20.35 -3.25 -3.49
N ARG A 243 -20.59 -2.92 -2.21
CA ARG A 243 -19.57 -3.01 -1.16
C ARG A 243 -19.06 -4.42 -0.93
N ASP A 244 -19.94 -5.39 -1.00
CA ASP A 244 -19.66 -6.83 -0.83
C ASP A 244 -18.98 -7.49 -2.05
N LYS A 245 -18.85 -6.77 -3.15
CA LYS A 245 -18.25 -7.29 -4.40
C LYS A 245 -16.75 -7.06 -4.51
N VAL A 246 -16.19 -6.23 -3.66
CA VAL A 246 -14.78 -5.84 -3.70
C VAL A 246 -14.20 -5.74 -2.29
N VAL A 247 -12.93 -6.08 -2.17
CA VAL A 247 -12.12 -5.79 -0.98
C VAL A 247 -11.64 -4.34 -1.05
N LEU A 248 -11.80 -3.57 0.03
CA LEU A 248 -11.21 -2.24 0.13
C LEU A 248 -9.87 -2.29 0.85
N ARG A 249 -8.87 -1.73 0.20
CA ARG A 249 -7.52 -1.54 0.75
C ARG A 249 -7.23 -0.05 0.88
N THR A 250 -6.45 0.35 1.87
CA THR A 250 -5.93 1.72 1.97
C THR A 250 -4.46 1.75 2.30
N ASP A 251 -3.76 2.78 1.81
CA ASP A 251 -2.38 3.11 2.17
C ASP A 251 -2.21 4.64 2.30
N GLY A 252 -1.05 5.06 2.76
CA GLY A 252 -0.72 6.47 2.89
C GLY A 252 -0.44 6.87 4.35
N GLY A 253 0.62 6.31 4.92
CA GLY A 253 1.14 6.71 6.22
C GLY A 253 0.60 5.94 7.42
N LEU A 254 0.05 4.75 7.22
CA LEU A 254 -0.31 3.83 8.31
C LEU A 254 0.95 3.38 9.05
N LYS A 255 0.93 3.37 10.39
CA LYS A 255 2.09 3.10 11.24
C LYS A 255 1.79 2.25 12.47
N THR A 256 0.56 2.33 13.00
CA THR A 256 0.17 1.77 14.30
C THR A 256 -1.07 0.90 14.17
N GLY A 257 -1.35 0.07 15.18
CA GLY A 257 -2.59 -0.67 15.26
C GLY A 257 -3.82 0.25 15.35
N LYS A 258 -3.68 1.41 16.01
CA LYS A 258 -4.74 2.43 16.03
C LYS A 258 -5.09 2.90 14.62
N ASP A 259 -4.09 3.17 13.75
CA ASP A 259 -4.33 3.56 12.34
C ASP A 259 -5.12 2.47 11.61
N ILE A 260 -4.79 1.19 11.84
CA ILE A 260 -5.45 0.04 11.21
C ILE A 260 -6.91 -0.06 11.63
N VAL A 261 -7.19 0.03 12.93
CA VAL A 261 -8.57 -0.07 13.45
C VAL A 261 -9.42 1.11 12.95
N ILE A 262 -8.87 2.33 12.91
CA ILE A 262 -9.58 3.49 12.32
C ILE A 262 -9.85 3.25 10.84
N ALA A 263 -8.88 2.72 10.08
CA ALA A 263 -9.07 2.41 8.67
C ALA A 263 -10.14 1.32 8.47
N ALA A 264 -10.19 0.30 9.33
CA ALA A 264 -11.26 -0.70 9.33
C ALA A 264 -12.62 -0.06 9.57
N MET A 265 -12.75 0.77 10.60
CA MET A 265 -14.01 1.48 10.91
C MET A 265 -14.47 2.42 9.79
N LEU A 266 -13.53 2.93 8.97
CA LEU A 266 -13.84 3.71 7.76
C LEU A 266 -14.07 2.84 6.51
N GLY A 267 -13.95 1.52 6.61
CA GLY A 267 -14.35 0.57 5.59
C GLY A 267 -13.25 -0.25 4.93
N ALA A 268 -11.98 -0.12 5.35
CA ALA A 268 -10.90 -0.94 4.78
C ALA A 268 -10.86 -2.35 5.39
N GLU A 269 -10.43 -3.31 4.58
CA GLU A 269 -10.23 -4.73 4.94
C GLU A 269 -8.77 -5.16 4.81
N GLU A 270 -7.96 -4.44 4.00
CA GLU A 270 -6.52 -4.63 3.87
C GLU A 270 -5.78 -3.28 4.04
N TYR A 271 -4.55 -3.32 4.54
CA TYR A 271 -3.85 -2.14 5.06
C TYR A 271 -2.42 -2.09 4.57
N GLY A 272 -2.07 -1.03 3.82
CA GLY A 272 -0.74 -0.82 3.25
C GLY A 272 0.20 -0.04 4.17
N ILE A 273 1.30 -0.66 4.61
CA ILE A 273 2.29 -0.07 5.52
C ILE A 273 3.62 0.08 4.79
N GLY A 274 3.87 1.26 4.21
CA GLY A 274 5.07 1.53 3.38
C GLY A 274 6.24 2.10 4.17
N THR A 275 6.17 3.37 4.55
CA THR A 275 7.30 4.08 5.18
C THR A 275 7.75 3.41 6.47
N ALA A 276 6.83 2.94 7.32
CA ALA A 276 7.20 2.25 8.56
C ALA A 276 7.99 0.96 8.29
N SER A 277 7.66 0.21 7.22
CA SER A 277 8.42 -0.96 6.79
C SER A 277 9.86 -0.60 6.39
N LEU A 278 10.06 0.55 5.70
CA LEU A 278 11.40 1.03 5.36
C LEU A 278 12.18 1.46 6.62
N VAL A 279 11.51 2.11 7.58
CA VAL A 279 12.12 2.50 8.86
C VAL A 279 12.56 1.27 9.64
N ALA A 280 11.77 0.20 9.66
CA ALA A 280 12.15 -1.08 10.27
C ALA A 280 13.41 -1.68 9.62
N MET A 281 13.65 -1.42 8.33
CA MET A 281 14.86 -1.85 7.61
C MET A 281 16.05 -0.90 7.76
N GLY A 282 15.91 0.20 8.54
CA GLY A 282 17.00 1.15 8.80
C GLY A 282 16.90 2.47 8.03
N CYS A 283 15.77 2.79 7.39
CA CYS A 283 15.54 4.11 6.80
C CYS A 283 15.51 5.19 7.88
N ILE A 284 16.31 6.24 7.71
CA ILE A 284 16.44 7.36 8.66
C ILE A 284 15.67 8.61 8.22
N MET A 285 14.79 8.49 7.23
CA MET A 285 13.87 9.56 6.79
C MET A 285 14.55 10.83 6.26
N VAL A 286 15.77 10.74 5.72
CA VAL A 286 16.51 11.88 5.13
C VAL A 286 15.79 12.49 3.91
N ARG A 287 14.91 11.72 3.26
CA ARG A 287 14.17 12.16 2.06
C ARG A 287 15.05 12.47 0.83
N GLN A 288 16.23 11.82 0.73
CA GLN A 288 17.11 11.87 -0.45
C GLN A 288 16.94 10.65 -1.38
N CYS A 289 15.76 10.04 -1.37
CA CYS A 289 15.50 8.81 -2.11
C CYS A 289 15.64 8.99 -3.64
N HIS A 290 15.35 10.18 -4.15
CA HIS A 290 15.42 10.51 -5.59
C HIS A 290 16.85 10.75 -6.09
N SER A 291 17.79 11.13 -5.22
CA SER A 291 19.13 11.57 -5.61
C SER A 291 20.18 10.46 -5.71
N ASN A 292 19.78 9.20 -5.44
CA ASN A 292 20.68 8.04 -5.39
C ASN A 292 21.76 8.11 -4.29
N THR A 293 21.58 8.99 -3.29
CA THR A 293 22.54 9.27 -2.22
C THR A 293 22.08 8.81 -0.83
N CYS A 294 21.20 7.78 -0.78
CA CYS A 294 20.70 7.26 0.48
C CYS A 294 21.84 6.75 1.37
N PRO A 295 22.13 7.38 2.52
CA PRO A 295 23.31 7.07 3.32
C PRO A 295 23.28 5.70 4.01
N VAL A 296 22.10 5.08 4.05
CA VAL A 296 21.87 3.76 4.69
C VAL A 296 21.53 2.65 3.67
N GLY A 297 21.70 2.89 2.37
CA GLY A 297 21.56 1.89 1.33
C GLY A 297 20.16 1.39 1.02
N VAL A 298 19.11 1.90 1.68
CA VAL A 298 17.72 1.44 1.48
C VAL A 298 17.19 1.83 0.09
N CYS A 299 17.48 3.04 -0.37
CA CYS A 299 16.94 3.62 -1.60
C CYS A 299 18.03 4.04 -2.59
N SER A 300 19.20 3.39 -2.59
CA SER A 300 20.30 3.68 -3.51
C SER A 300 20.55 2.51 -4.46
N GLN A 301 21.05 2.83 -5.65
CA GLN A 301 21.61 1.85 -6.60
C GLN A 301 23.15 1.90 -6.60
N ASP A 302 23.77 2.88 -5.89
CA ASP A 302 25.21 2.94 -5.71
C ASP A 302 25.70 1.79 -4.83
N GLU A 303 26.66 1.00 -5.31
CA GLU A 303 27.14 -0.22 -4.63
C GLU A 303 27.72 0.08 -3.24
N LYS A 304 28.52 1.16 -3.12
CA LYS A 304 29.15 1.55 -1.84
C LYS A 304 28.11 1.98 -0.80
N LEU A 305 26.98 2.54 -1.24
CA LEU A 305 25.89 2.91 -0.36
C LEU A 305 25.04 1.68 -0.02
N ARG A 306 24.83 0.75 -0.96
CA ARG A 306 24.10 -0.50 -0.75
C ARG A 306 24.77 -1.40 0.29
N GLU A 307 26.10 -1.44 0.34
CA GLU A 307 26.88 -2.17 1.36
C GLU A 307 26.54 -1.74 2.79
N LYS A 308 26.00 -0.53 2.99
CA LYS A 308 25.58 -0.01 4.30
C LYS A 308 24.19 -0.47 4.73
N PHE A 309 23.48 -1.22 3.88
CA PHE A 309 22.16 -1.73 4.21
C PHE A 309 22.23 -2.79 5.31
N THR A 310 21.50 -2.57 6.39
CA THR A 310 21.47 -3.45 7.57
C THR A 310 20.09 -4.03 7.86
N GLY A 311 19.16 -3.87 6.92
CA GLY A 311 17.81 -4.41 7.04
C GLY A 311 17.81 -5.93 7.02
N THR A 312 16.91 -6.52 7.78
CA THR A 312 16.69 -7.97 7.78
C THR A 312 15.20 -8.28 7.74
N PRO A 313 14.79 -9.44 7.18
CA PRO A 313 13.38 -9.85 7.20
C PRO A 313 12.80 -9.86 8.62
N GLN A 314 13.60 -10.25 9.63
CA GLN A 314 13.12 -10.32 11.01
C GLN A 314 12.70 -8.97 11.58
N LYS A 315 13.42 -7.89 11.25
CA LYS A 315 13.05 -6.53 11.69
C LYS A 315 11.68 -6.12 11.15
N VAL A 316 11.39 -6.44 9.88
CA VAL A 316 10.10 -6.19 9.26
C VAL A 316 9.01 -7.06 9.90
N ILE A 317 9.27 -8.36 10.08
CA ILE A 317 8.34 -9.30 10.72
C ILE A 317 7.96 -8.80 12.12
N ASN A 318 8.93 -8.32 12.90
CA ASN A 318 8.68 -7.80 14.24
C ASN A 318 7.74 -6.58 14.20
N LEU A 319 7.98 -5.62 13.27
CA LEU A 319 7.11 -4.46 13.11
C LEU A 319 5.66 -4.89 12.83
N PHE A 320 5.46 -5.77 11.84
CA PHE A 320 4.11 -6.21 11.46
C PHE A 320 3.44 -7.03 12.55
N SER A 321 4.21 -7.77 13.35
CA SER A 321 3.70 -8.50 14.50
C SER A 321 3.24 -7.54 15.61
N PHE A 322 4.05 -6.54 15.97
CA PHE A 322 3.66 -5.54 16.97
C PHE A 322 2.42 -4.74 16.56
N ILE A 323 2.29 -4.37 15.28
CA ILE A 323 1.08 -3.71 14.79
C ILE A 323 -0.14 -4.63 14.93
N ALA A 324 -0.01 -5.91 14.57
CA ALA A 324 -1.10 -6.86 14.70
C ALA A 324 -1.48 -7.14 16.16
N ASP A 325 -0.50 -7.18 17.06
CA ASP A 325 -0.73 -7.33 18.51
C ASP A 325 -1.47 -6.10 19.06
N GLU A 326 -1.06 -4.88 18.67
CA GLU A 326 -1.75 -3.64 19.05
C GLU A 326 -3.20 -3.62 18.52
N VAL A 327 -3.44 -4.04 17.28
CA VAL A 327 -4.81 -4.19 16.73
C VAL A 327 -5.63 -5.12 17.61
N ARG A 328 -5.06 -6.27 17.96
CA ARG A 328 -5.72 -7.27 18.80
C ARG A 328 -6.07 -6.72 20.18
N GLU A 329 -5.17 -5.97 20.80
CA GLU A 329 -5.41 -5.30 22.10
C GLU A 329 -6.56 -4.28 22.00
N ILE A 330 -6.56 -3.45 20.92
CA ILE A 330 -7.63 -2.46 20.71
C ILE A 330 -8.96 -3.16 20.51
N LEU A 331 -9.07 -4.17 19.63
CA LEU A 331 -10.30 -4.93 19.41
C LEU A 331 -10.83 -5.53 20.73
N GLY A 332 -9.96 -6.17 21.50
CA GLY A 332 -10.31 -6.73 22.80
C GLY A 332 -10.83 -5.67 23.79
N SER A 333 -10.20 -4.48 23.82
CA SER A 333 -10.64 -3.37 24.67
C SER A 333 -11.99 -2.78 24.27
N LEU A 334 -12.36 -2.92 22.99
CA LEU A 334 -13.64 -2.47 22.44
C LEU A 334 -14.72 -3.54 22.45
N GLY A 335 -14.38 -4.78 22.79
CA GLY A 335 -15.32 -5.89 22.87
C GLY A 335 -15.59 -6.63 21.58
N PHE A 336 -14.69 -6.52 20.60
CA PHE A 336 -14.81 -7.21 19.32
C PHE A 336 -13.86 -8.40 19.21
N SER A 337 -14.31 -9.42 18.48
CA SER A 337 -13.55 -10.66 18.27
C SER A 337 -12.70 -10.64 16.99
N SER A 338 -13.02 -9.79 16.04
CA SER A 338 -12.29 -9.73 14.76
C SER A 338 -12.34 -8.32 14.13
N LEU A 339 -11.42 -8.08 13.20
CA LEU A 339 -11.43 -6.86 12.37
C LEU A 339 -12.70 -6.76 11.51
N ASP A 340 -13.25 -7.90 11.07
CA ASP A 340 -14.46 -7.90 10.23
C ASP A 340 -15.66 -7.28 10.94
N GLU A 341 -15.75 -7.43 12.27
CA GLU A 341 -16.85 -6.88 13.06
C GLU A 341 -16.84 -5.34 13.12
N VAL A 342 -15.70 -4.72 12.90
CA VAL A 342 -15.52 -3.26 12.95
C VAL A 342 -15.44 -2.59 11.58
N VAL A 343 -15.41 -3.38 10.48
CA VAL A 343 -15.37 -2.81 9.13
C VAL A 343 -16.60 -1.96 8.84
N GLY A 344 -16.39 -0.68 8.51
CA GLY A 344 -17.45 0.26 8.21
C GLY A 344 -18.23 0.80 9.44
N ARG A 345 -17.83 0.44 10.67
CA ARG A 345 -18.45 0.87 11.90
C ARG A 345 -17.96 2.26 12.35
N SER A 346 -18.11 3.25 11.49
CA SER A 346 -17.74 4.65 11.79
C SER A 346 -18.51 5.24 12.97
N ASP A 347 -19.65 4.65 13.35
CA ASP A 347 -20.40 4.99 14.54
C ASP A 347 -19.61 4.77 15.84
N LEU A 348 -18.56 3.93 15.82
CA LEU A 348 -17.66 3.67 16.94
C LEU A 348 -16.53 4.70 17.07
N LEU A 349 -16.35 5.57 16.10
CA LEU A 349 -15.36 6.64 16.15
C LEU A 349 -15.88 7.84 16.94
N LEU A 350 -14.99 8.43 17.71
CA LEU A 350 -15.22 9.63 18.50
C LEU A 350 -14.33 10.74 17.95
N SER A 351 -14.92 11.87 17.58
CA SER A 351 -14.17 13.05 17.15
C SER A 351 -13.70 13.84 18.38
N LEU A 352 -12.38 13.99 18.52
CA LEU A 352 -11.78 14.74 19.61
C LEU A 352 -12.00 16.25 19.47
N ILE A 353 -12.27 16.76 18.28
CA ILE A 353 -12.55 18.19 18.04
C ILE A 353 -13.79 18.62 18.80
N HIS A 354 -14.83 17.78 18.82
CA HIS A 354 -16.08 18.09 19.52
C HIS A 354 -16.00 17.95 21.05
N ILE A 355 -14.95 17.28 21.57
CA ILE A 355 -14.76 17.12 23.03
C ILE A 355 -13.97 18.30 23.60
N SER A 356 -13.10 18.91 22.82
CA SER A 356 -12.21 19.98 23.25
C SER A 356 -12.76 21.39 23.03
N GLU A 357 -13.87 21.57 22.33
CA GLU A 357 -14.51 22.87 22.25
C GLU A 357 -15.26 23.17 23.56
N PRO A 358 -14.87 24.23 24.30
CA PRO A 358 -15.72 24.71 25.38
C PRO A 358 -17.05 25.11 24.76
N THR A 359 -18.15 24.60 25.31
CA THR A 359 -19.49 25.06 24.98
C THR A 359 -19.49 26.58 24.98
N ARG A 360 -19.60 27.20 23.80
CA ARG A 360 -19.80 28.63 23.70
C ARG A 360 -21.09 28.96 24.48
N PRO A 361 -21.06 29.92 25.44
CA PRO A 361 -22.23 30.32 26.16
C PRO A 361 -23.27 30.91 25.22
#